data_628367c586693aaf8d8240848ecd5332
#
_entry.id   628367c586693aaf8d8240848ecd5332
#
_cell.length_a   1.000
_cell.length_b   1.000
_cell.length_c   1.000
_cell.angle_alpha   90.00
_cell.angle_beta   90.00
_cell.angle_gamma   90.00
#
_symmetry.space_group_name_H-M   'P 1'
#
loop_
_entity.id
_entity.type
_entity.pdbx_description
1 polymer ?
#
loop_
_entity_poly.entity_id
_entity_poly.type
_entity_poly.pdbx_seq_one_letter_code
_entity_poly.pdbx_strand_id
1 'polypeptide(L)'
;MSQENRVEALLEEARLNASMPSPAERQRLREAASLSRAQVAAAVGVGRTTVANWETGHSDPTPPGRLLYLKLLKGLAEIYPATSAPAATLEPTADSAPLPPAFAAAPETLRGLDGRAIEGDPGPCIRCGIETAYQSTDGRPLHSGGLCQPAAPQAAAAAASPTAAAAPAAAPAAPASPAPAPVPSRPERRARSAARAQADTTALIARAVQEEAERAGGDEEAALKALIKRAIPDVMHLFNETRATARYDYTAYPALPDILKKPSKKDPDQIWEARPKFHHPGYSLRAPGDVKVTALDVNAAYLSALKCWLPIGKLEHSTGSDGVDPKRSGVHLITPAEWAHPHLPDPIGDRDEPGALWVTNSTLRLLQRLSGPKYGLTDAPVIHESWTSGATENFLDALRKLLSAARDEAIENRDTLTLEYVKAMYSKFISTMGESIHNREMVRPDWMHIIHSQAYANLWGKAYKAHQAGLAVVAMMGTDELHLTGDWRAVFPEGRGVAQMKVKHGDAKASGEYTVGTVAR
;
A
#
# COMPACT_ATOMS: atom_id res chain seq x y z
N MET A 1 -1.79 37.17 -19.51
CA MET A 1 -0.76 37.76 -18.63
C MET A 1 0.53 37.86 -19.45
N SER A 2 1.19 39.02 -19.47
CA SER A 2 2.47 39.20 -20.20
C SER A 2 3.59 38.39 -19.54
N GLN A 3 4.68 38.15 -20.26
CA GLN A 3 5.87 37.47 -19.71
C GLN A 3 6.46 38.25 -18.52
N GLU A 4 6.41 39.58 -18.57
CA GLU A 4 6.83 40.47 -17.47
C GLU A 4 6.04 40.23 -16.19
N ASN A 5 4.70 40.11 -16.28
CA ASN A 5 3.85 39.81 -15.12
C ASN A 5 4.14 38.43 -14.49
N ARG A 6 4.64 37.46 -15.28
CA ARG A 6 5.05 36.15 -14.75
C ARG A 6 6.39 36.23 -14.02
N VAL A 7 7.33 37.00 -14.55
CA VAL A 7 8.63 37.22 -13.89
C VAL A 7 8.45 37.98 -12.57
N GLU A 8 7.59 39.00 -12.56
CA GLU A 8 7.28 39.77 -11.36
C GLU A 8 6.59 38.93 -10.28
N ALA A 9 5.66 38.04 -10.68
CA ALA A 9 5.03 37.09 -9.77
C ALA A 9 6.05 36.10 -9.16
N LEU A 10 7.02 35.61 -9.95
CA LEU A 10 8.09 34.74 -9.46
C LEU A 10 9.05 35.47 -8.50
N LEU A 11 9.38 36.73 -8.80
CA LEU A 11 10.21 37.56 -7.92
C LEU A 11 9.51 37.85 -6.61
N GLU A 12 8.20 38.13 -6.63
CA GLU A 12 7.41 38.33 -5.42
C GLU A 12 7.32 37.03 -4.59
N GLU A 13 7.13 35.90 -5.24
CA GLU A 13 7.17 34.60 -4.56
C GLU A 13 8.54 34.30 -3.96
N ALA A 14 9.65 34.63 -4.65
CA ALA A 14 11.00 34.50 -4.12
C ALA A 14 11.25 35.40 -2.91
N ARG A 15 10.77 36.66 -2.94
CA ARG A 15 10.83 37.59 -1.77
C ARG A 15 10.03 37.07 -0.58
N LEU A 16 8.84 36.51 -0.80
CA LEU A 16 8.03 35.90 0.24
C LEU A 16 8.72 34.66 0.81
N ASN A 17 9.42 33.88 -0.02
CA ASN A 17 10.22 32.75 0.42
C ASN A 17 11.38 33.16 1.32
N ALA A 18 12.10 34.20 0.93
CA ALA A 18 13.24 34.74 1.69
C ALA A 18 12.83 35.37 3.03
N SER A 19 11.57 35.83 3.16
CA SER A 19 11.07 36.51 4.37
C SER A 19 10.46 35.55 5.41
N MET A 20 10.40 34.25 5.15
CA MET A 20 9.83 33.27 6.09
C MET A 20 10.81 33.01 7.25
N PRO A 21 10.42 33.21 8.52
CA PRO A 21 11.28 32.90 9.65
C PRO A 21 11.70 31.42 9.70
N SER A 22 12.83 31.15 10.34
CA SER A 22 13.29 29.78 10.56
C SER A 22 12.26 28.96 11.37
N PRO A 23 12.23 27.62 11.24
CA PRO A 23 11.31 26.77 12.01
C PRO A 23 11.34 27.03 13.53
N ALA A 24 12.54 27.19 14.09
CA ALA A 24 12.71 27.50 15.51
C ALA A 24 12.12 28.87 15.88
N GLU A 25 12.27 29.87 15.01
CA GLU A 25 11.71 31.20 15.22
C GLU A 25 10.18 31.21 15.08
N ARG A 26 9.61 30.42 14.19
CA ARG A 26 8.16 30.22 14.08
C ARG A 26 7.57 29.68 15.39
N GLN A 27 8.24 28.69 15.98
CA GLN A 27 7.84 28.12 17.27
C GLN A 27 8.01 29.13 18.40
N ARG A 28 9.15 29.83 18.47
CA ARG A 28 9.43 30.85 19.50
C ARG A 28 8.36 31.94 19.52
N LEU A 29 8.01 32.50 18.36
CA LEU A 29 7.01 33.55 18.23
C LEU A 29 5.62 33.09 18.69
N ARG A 30 5.20 31.90 18.34
CA ARG A 30 3.94 31.31 18.79
C ARG A 30 3.92 31.14 20.32
N GLU A 31 5.02 30.62 20.89
CA GLU A 31 5.13 30.37 22.34
C GLU A 31 5.20 31.67 23.15
N ALA A 32 5.95 32.66 22.67
CA ALA A 32 5.99 33.97 23.25
C ALA A 32 4.60 34.64 23.33
N ALA A 33 3.77 34.38 22.31
CA ALA A 33 2.38 34.86 22.28
C ALA A 33 1.41 33.94 23.05
N SER A 34 1.89 32.88 23.71
CA SER A 34 1.06 31.89 24.42
C SER A 34 -0.03 31.26 23.55
N LEU A 35 0.19 31.19 22.22
CA LEU A 35 -0.76 30.61 21.28
C LEU A 35 -0.54 29.08 21.16
N SER A 36 -1.63 28.31 21.20
CA SER A 36 -1.59 26.91 20.88
C SER A 36 -1.48 26.68 19.36
N ARG A 37 -0.86 25.57 18.94
CA ARG A 37 -0.83 25.17 17.52
C ARG A 37 -2.23 25.03 16.91
N ALA A 38 -3.24 24.70 17.72
CA ALA A 38 -4.63 24.60 17.27
C ALA A 38 -5.22 25.97 16.94
N GLN A 39 -4.94 27.00 17.74
CA GLN A 39 -5.38 28.38 17.47
C GLN A 39 -4.72 28.95 16.21
N VAL A 40 -3.42 28.75 16.06
CA VAL A 40 -2.70 29.16 14.85
C VAL A 40 -3.26 28.43 13.61
N ALA A 41 -3.49 27.13 13.72
CA ALA A 41 -4.04 26.31 12.63
C ALA A 41 -5.43 26.79 12.20
N ALA A 42 -6.31 27.09 13.16
CA ALA A 42 -7.64 27.63 12.89
C ALA A 42 -7.58 29.01 12.21
N ALA A 43 -6.69 29.90 12.67
CA ALA A 43 -6.53 31.24 12.11
C ALA A 43 -5.97 31.22 10.66
N VAL A 44 -5.13 30.24 10.33
CA VAL A 44 -4.47 30.11 9.02
C VAL A 44 -5.27 29.19 8.06
N GLY A 45 -6.27 28.47 8.56
CA GLY A 45 -7.10 27.56 7.76
C GLY A 45 -6.40 26.24 7.42
N VAL A 46 -5.55 25.71 8.31
CA VAL A 46 -4.81 24.47 8.10
C VAL A 46 -4.97 23.49 9.27
N GLY A 47 -4.48 22.27 9.16
CA GLY A 47 -4.50 21.29 10.25
C GLY A 47 -3.47 21.60 11.36
N ARG A 48 -3.74 21.21 12.61
CA ARG A 48 -2.81 21.33 13.75
C ARG A 48 -1.46 20.66 13.49
N THR A 49 -1.47 19.50 12.86
CA THR A 49 -0.26 18.76 12.45
C THR A 49 0.55 19.51 11.40
N THR A 50 -0.09 20.25 10.53
CA THR A 50 0.58 21.08 9.51
C THR A 50 1.40 22.19 10.16
N VAL A 51 0.83 22.89 11.16
CA VAL A 51 1.57 23.90 11.92
C VAL A 51 2.72 23.27 12.69
N ALA A 52 2.53 22.11 13.32
CA ALA A 52 3.61 21.39 13.99
C ALA A 52 4.77 21.05 13.02
N ASN A 53 4.47 20.58 11.82
CA ASN A 53 5.48 20.27 10.80
C ASN A 53 6.22 21.54 10.31
N TRP A 54 5.54 22.68 10.24
CA TRP A 54 6.16 23.96 9.89
C TRP A 54 7.11 24.48 10.97
N GLU A 55 6.81 24.23 12.24
CA GLU A 55 7.64 24.63 13.39
C GLU A 55 8.82 23.69 13.62
N THR A 56 8.69 22.41 13.24
CA THR A 56 9.80 21.43 13.35
C THR A 56 10.67 21.35 12.10
N GLY A 57 10.32 22.08 11.02
CA GLY A 57 11.06 22.04 9.76
C GLY A 57 10.82 20.81 8.91
N HIS A 58 9.87 19.94 9.28
CA HIS A 58 9.51 18.76 8.48
C HIS A 58 8.79 19.15 7.18
N SER A 59 8.21 20.34 7.10
CA SER A 59 7.66 20.90 5.87
C SER A 59 7.62 22.42 5.94
N ASP A 60 7.69 23.08 4.78
CA ASP A 60 7.50 24.52 4.69
C ASP A 60 6.04 24.89 4.42
N PRO A 61 5.61 26.10 4.87
CA PRO A 61 4.28 26.60 4.56
C PRO A 61 4.05 26.76 3.06
N THR A 62 2.93 26.25 2.56
CA THR A 62 2.52 26.31 1.14
C THR A 62 1.22 27.12 0.97
N PRO A 63 0.96 27.73 -0.22
CA PRO A 63 -0.32 28.39 -0.50
C PRO A 63 -1.51 27.42 -0.33
N PRO A 64 -2.69 27.90 0.11
CA PRO A 64 -3.02 29.30 0.44
C PRO A 64 -2.64 29.73 1.86
N GLY A 65 -2.33 28.80 2.79
CA GLY A 65 -2.06 29.08 4.20
C GLY A 65 -0.77 29.88 4.45
N ARG A 66 0.19 29.83 3.53
CA ARG A 66 1.51 30.44 3.67
C ARG A 66 1.46 31.95 3.92
N LEU A 67 0.67 32.69 3.15
CA LEU A 67 0.57 34.15 3.27
C LEU A 67 -0.03 34.57 4.61
N LEU A 68 -1.07 33.87 5.06
CA LEU A 68 -1.72 34.13 6.34
C LEU A 68 -0.78 33.81 7.50
N TYR A 69 -0.03 32.71 7.39
CA TYR A 69 0.95 32.32 8.40
C TYR A 69 2.12 33.31 8.49
N LEU A 70 2.66 33.75 7.34
CA LEU A 70 3.71 34.78 7.30
C LEU A 70 3.23 36.09 7.89
N LYS A 71 1.99 36.54 7.60
CA LYS A 71 1.40 37.75 8.16
C LYS A 71 1.27 37.65 9.68
N LEU A 72 0.83 36.51 10.19
CA LEU A 72 0.76 36.24 11.63
C LEU A 72 2.16 36.31 12.27
N LEU A 73 3.15 35.61 11.69
CA LEU A 73 4.52 35.61 12.23
C LEU A 73 5.17 36.99 12.22
N LYS A 74 4.96 37.81 11.19
CA LYS A 74 5.44 39.19 11.15
C LYS A 74 4.81 40.05 12.26
N GLY A 75 3.50 39.97 12.45
CA GLY A 75 2.84 40.67 13.53
C GLY A 75 3.30 40.23 14.93
N LEU A 76 3.56 38.90 15.08
CA LEU A 76 4.11 38.40 16.35
C LEU A 76 5.57 38.83 16.56
N ALA A 77 6.40 38.95 15.53
CA ALA A 77 7.77 39.43 15.64
C ALA A 77 7.84 40.94 16.04
N GLU A 78 6.88 41.73 15.62
CA GLU A 78 6.75 43.13 16.03
C GLU A 78 6.39 43.25 17.52
N ILE A 79 5.54 42.37 18.04
CA ILE A 79 5.10 42.35 19.44
C ILE A 79 6.14 41.71 20.36
N TYR A 80 6.83 40.68 19.87
CA TYR A 80 7.81 39.88 20.62
C TYR A 80 9.17 39.85 19.90
N PRO A 81 9.90 40.96 19.82
CA PRO A 81 11.19 41.00 19.16
C PRO A 81 12.19 40.07 19.83
N ALA A 82 13.10 39.50 19.03
CA ALA A 82 14.18 38.65 19.55
C ALA A 82 15.13 39.55 20.37
N THR A 83 15.26 39.28 21.67
CA THR A 83 16.25 39.95 22.51
C THR A 83 17.62 39.45 22.08
N SER A 84 18.43 40.32 21.50
CA SER A 84 19.81 40.01 21.14
C SER A 84 20.64 39.86 22.42
N ALA A 85 20.93 38.60 22.79
CA ALA A 85 21.95 38.27 23.78
C ALA A 85 23.29 38.11 23.04
N PRO A 86 24.40 38.66 23.56
CA PRO A 86 25.71 38.54 22.93
C PRO A 86 26.24 37.10 23.01
N ALA A 87 26.93 36.69 21.94
CA ALA A 87 27.60 35.41 21.86
C ALA A 87 28.60 35.28 23.04
N ALA A 88 28.29 34.36 23.95
CA ALA A 88 29.23 33.92 24.98
C ALA A 88 29.87 32.60 24.53
N THR A 89 31.16 32.64 24.30
CA THR A 89 32.09 31.52 24.20
C THR A 89 32.02 30.73 25.51
N LEU A 90 31.67 29.47 25.46
CA LEU A 90 31.72 28.57 26.59
C LEU A 90 32.85 27.57 26.40
N GLU A 91 33.92 27.77 27.18
CA GLU A 91 34.86 26.69 27.54
C GLU A 91 34.22 25.74 28.56
N PRO A 92 34.65 24.46 28.62
CA PRO A 92 34.00 23.44 29.44
C PRO A 92 34.51 23.49 30.86
N THR A 93 33.66 23.71 31.85
CA THR A 93 33.92 23.37 33.25
C THR A 93 32.97 22.29 33.71
N ALA A 94 33.59 21.20 34.20
CA ALA A 94 32.92 20.13 34.91
C ALA A 94 32.45 20.64 36.28
N ASP A 95 31.18 20.40 36.62
CA ASP A 95 30.83 19.98 37.99
C ASP A 95 29.41 19.34 38.00
N SER A 96 29.30 18.34 38.89
CA SER A 96 28.26 17.34 38.90
C SER A 96 27.13 17.66 39.87
N ALA A 97 25.88 17.49 39.46
CA ALA A 97 24.80 17.17 40.38
C ALA A 97 23.85 16.12 39.72
N PRO A 98 23.34 15.12 40.48
CA PRO A 98 22.72 13.92 39.90
C PRO A 98 21.30 14.15 39.43
N LEU A 99 21.05 13.74 38.18
CA LEU A 99 19.72 13.61 37.60
C LEU A 99 19.02 12.33 38.10
N PRO A 100 17.68 12.32 38.18
CA PRO A 100 16.93 11.12 38.59
C PRO A 100 17.07 9.99 37.56
N PRO A 101 16.87 8.73 37.95
CA PRO A 101 17.23 7.58 37.14
C PRO A 101 16.42 7.50 35.86
N ALA A 102 17.13 7.59 34.75
CA ALA A 102 16.61 7.22 33.43
C ALA A 102 16.23 5.75 33.42
N PHE A 103 15.09 5.44 32.83
CA PHE A 103 14.69 4.06 32.53
C PHE A 103 15.84 3.35 31.84
N ALA A 104 16.37 2.30 32.46
CA ALA A 104 17.44 1.49 31.90
C ALA A 104 16.97 0.91 30.56
N ALA A 105 17.71 1.21 29.50
CA ALA A 105 17.51 0.57 28.20
C ALA A 105 17.66 -0.95 28.35
N ALA A 106 16.80 -1.71 27.67
CA ALA A 106 16.91 -3.17 27.67
C ALA A 106 18.30 -3.56 27.13
N PRO A 107 19.01 -4.53 27.74
CA PRO A 107 20.35 -4.91 27.32
C PRO A 107 20.34 -5.39 25.87
N GLU A 108 21.24 -4.84 25.06
CA GLU A 108 21.44 -5.19 23.66
C GLU A 108 22.65 -6.10 23.49
N THR A 109 22.63 -6.94 22.44
CA THR A 109 23.76 -7.81 22.12
C THR A 109 24.94 -6.97 21.61
N LEU A 110 26.13 -7.20 22.19
CA LEU A 110 27.36 -6.52 21.79
C LEU A 110 27.74 -6.89 20.36
N ARG A 111 28.06 -5.87 19.53
CA ARG A 111 28.44 -6.06 18.13
C ARG A 111 29.79 -5.45 17.83
N GLY A 112 30.57 -6.12 17.00
CA GLY A 112 31.83 -5.61 16.46
C GLY A 112 31.62 -4.51 15.42
N LEU A 113 32.71 -3.90 14.99
CA LEU A 113 32.71 -2.88 13.92
C LEU A 113 32.20 -3.41 12.56
N ASP A 114 32.21 -4.72 12.38
CA ASP A 114 31.66 -5.44 11.21
C ASP A 114 30.15 -5.77 11.34
N GLY A 115 29.50 -5.33 12.42
CA GLY A 115 28.09 -5.57 12.72
C GLY A 115 27.75 -6.99 13.21
N ARG A 116 28.75 -7.88 13.34
CA ARG A 116 28.54 -9.24 13.88
C ARG A 116 28.46 -9.22 15.40
N ALA A 117 27.67 -10.15 15.96
CA ALA A 117 27.61 -10.32 17.40
C ALA A 117 28.95 -10.85 17.92
N ILE A 118 29.43 -10.27 19.02
CA ILE A 118 30.69 -10.71 19.67
C ILE A 118 30.39 -11.94 20.51
N GLU A 119 31.19 -12.98 20.31
CA GLU A 119 31.16 -14.21 21.10
C GLU A 119 32.10 -14.10 22.31
N GLY A 120 31.67 -14.68 23.43
CA GLY A 120 32.44 -14.77 24.66
C GLY A 120 32.22 -16.13 25.33
N ASP A 121 32.43 -16.22 26.62
CA ASP A 121 32.22 -17.48 27.33
C ASP A 121 30.76 -17.91 27.27
N PRO A 122 30.48 -19.18 26.87
CA PRO A 122 29.12 -19.70 26.81
C PRO A 122 28.45 -19.71 28.20
N GLY A 123 27.16 -19.30 28.21
CA GLY A 123 26.39 -19.31 29.46
C GLY A 123 24.89 -19.14 29.19
N PRO A 124 24.04 -19.32 30.22
CA PRO A 124 22.60 -19.19 30.06
C PRO A 124 22.19 -17.75 29.74
N CYS A 125 21.45 -17.57 28.66
CA CYS A 125 20.93 -16.27 28.24
C CYS A 125 20.06 -15.62 29.32
N ILE A 126 20.33 -14.35 29.64
CA ILE A 126 19.62 -13.60 30.68
C ILE A 126 18.12 -13.39 30.40
N ARG A 127 17.64 -13.64 29.16
CA ARG A 127 16.23 -13.51 28.76
C ARG A 127 15.48 -14.84 28.72
N CYS A 128 16.08 -15.91 28.19
CA CYS A 128 15.37 -17.17 27.93
C CYS A 128 15.98 -18.38 28.67
N GLY A 129 17.13 -18.26 29.33
CA GLY A 129 17.79 -19.33 30.05
C GLY A 129 18.51 -20.37 29.16
N ILE A 130 18.38 -20.29 27.84
CA ILE A 130 19.06 -21.22 26.91
C ILE A 130 20.52 -20.76 26.73
N GLU A 131 21.43 -21.72 26.64
CA GLU A 131 22.88 -21.46 26.54
C GLU A 131 23.20 -20.70 25.24
N THR A 132 24.07 -19.67 25.35
CA THR A 132 24.56 -18.89 24.22
C THR A 132 25.96 -18.38 24.45
N ALA A 133 26.75 -18.29 23.39
CA ALA A 133 28.09 -17.69 23.42
C ALA A 133 28.07 -16.18 23.16
N TYR A 134 26.94 -15.60 22.77
CA TYR A 134 26.84 -14.16 22.49
C TYR A 134 26.68 -13.35 23.78
N GLN A 135 27.28 -12.16 23.80
CA GLN A 135 27.27 -11.28 24.95
C GLN A 135 26.47 -10.01 24.75
N SER A 136 25.88 -9.51 25.83
CA SER A 136 25.28 -8.18 25.92
C SER A 136 26.33 -7.10 26.16
N THR A 137 25.94 -5.83 26.00
CA THR A 137 26.83 -4.67 26.23
C THR A 137 27.40 -4.58 27.65
N ASP A 138 26.78 -5.26 28.59
CA ASP A 138 27.25 -5.40 30.00
C ASP A 138 27.97 -6.74 30.28
N GLY A 139 28.37 -7.45 29.22
CA GLY A 139 29.21 -8.65 29.30
C GLY A 139 28.50 -9.93 29.77
N ARG A 140 27.16 -9.97 29.78
CA ARG A 140 26.39 -11.16 30.18
C ARG A 140 25.86 -11.92 28.96
N PRO A 141 25.70 -13.26 29.04
CA PRO A 141 25.17 -14.03 27.89
C PRO A 141 23.80 -13.58 27.44
N LEU A 142 23.67 -13.24 26.15
CA LEU A 142 22.42 -12.76 25.51
C LEU A 142 22.39 -13.16 24.05
N HIS A 143 21.32 -13.84 23.59
CA HIS A 143 21.15 -14.17 22.18
C HIS A 143 21.11 -12.93 21.29
N SER A 144 21.75 -13.00 20.11
CA SER A 144 21.67 -11.96 19.08
C SER A 144 20.39 -12.13 18.25
N GLY A 145 19.58 -11.05 18.17
CA GLY A 145 18.39 -11.00 17.30
C GLY A 145 17.15 -11.70 17.87
N GLY A 146 16.13 -11.89 17.00
CA GLY A 146 14.79 -12.38 17.36
C GLY A 146 14.66 -13.84 17.84
N LEU A 147 15.77 -14.53 18.07
CA LEU A 147 15.79 -15.93 18.53
C LEU A 147 15.55 -16.10 20.03
N CYS A 148 15.50 -15.01 20.79
CA CYS A 148 15.35 -15.04 22.24
C CYS A 148 13.88 -14.87 22.63
N GLN A 149 13.12 -15.96 22.73
CA GLN A 149 11.75 -15.95 23.30
C GLN A 149 11.82 -16.23 24.81
N PRO A 150 11.11 -15.47 25.67
CA PRO A 150 11.02 -15.80 27.09
C PRO A 150 10.32 -17.15 27.26
N ALA A 151 10.95 -18.06 28.02
CA ALA A 151 10.38 -19.36 28.35
C ALA A 151 9.08 -19.17 29.15
N ALA A 152 7.99 -19.80 28.69
CA ALA A 152 6.79 -19.91 29.49
C ALA A 152 7.10 -20.77 30.76
N PRO A 153 6.52 -20.48 31.92
CA PRO A 153 6.81 -21.22 33.14
C PRO A 153 6.36 -22.67 32.99
N GLN A 154 7.33 -23.58 32.88
CA GLN A 154 7.09 -25.02 32.97
C GLN A 154 6.99 -25.43 34.43
N ALA A 155 5.85 -26.03 34.80
CA ALA A 155 5.67 -26.72 36.06
C ALA A 155 6.60 -27.97 36.12
N ALA A 156 7.34 -28.09 37.17
CA ALA A 156 8.28 -29.20 37.43
C ALA A 156 7.50 -30.52 37.51
N ALA A 157 7.84 -31.49 36.63
CA ALA A 157 7.45 -32.89 36.78
C ALA A 157 8.72 -33.72 36.88
N ALA A 158 8.80 -34.47 37.99
CA ALA A 158 9.91 -35.28 38.40
C ALA A 158 10.14 -36.50 37.50
N ALA A 159 11.41 -36.85 37.35
CA ALA A 159 11.87 -38.03 36.63
C ALA A 159 11.52 -39.32 37.36
N ALA A 160 11.04 -40.33 36.59
CA ALA A 160 11.12 -41.75 36.98
C ALA A 160 11.31 -42.59 35.73
N SER A 161 12.40 -43.34 35.69
CA SER A 161 12.72 -44.32 34.65
C SER A 161 11.88 -45.59 34.85
N PRO A 162 11.45 -46.30 33.83
CA PRO A 162 10.84 -47.62 33.99
C PRO A 162 11.79 -48.75 33.65
N THR A 163 11.83 -49.69 34.56
CA THR A 163 12.42 -51.02 34.43
C THR A 163 11.54 -51.93 33.58
N ALA A 164 12.17 -52.78 32.78
CA ALA A 164 11.50 -53.79 31.95
C ALA A 164 10.85 -54.89 32.80
N ALA A 165 9.65 -55.33 32.43
CA ALA A 165 9.06 -56.59 32.85
C ALA A 165 8.04 -57.12 31.86
N ALA A 166 8.23 -58.38 31.55
CA ALA A 166 7.51 -59.45 30.90
C ALA A 166 6.04 -59.32 30.51
N ALA A 167 5.69 -59.92 29.35
CA ALA A 167 4.33 -60.11 28.84
C ALA A 167 3.55 -61.17 29.65
N PRO A 168 2.26 -61.04 29.75
CA PRO A 168 1.34 -62.16 29.96
C PRO A 168 0.27 -62.26 28.85
N ALA A 169 -0.28 -63.47 28.79
CA ALA A 169 -1.09 -64.15 27.85
C ALA A 169 -2.40 -63.47 27.40
N ALA A 170 -2.90 -63.98 26.29
CA ALA A 170 -4.12 -63.61 25.57
C ALA A 170 -5.40 -63.67 26.40
N ALA A 171 -6.26 -62.64 26.22
CA ALA A 171 -7.66 -62.62 26.63
C ALA A 171 -8.58 -62.41 25.42
N PRO A 172 -9.86 -62.80 25.44
CA PRO A 172 -10.70 -63.05 24.27
C PRO A 172 -11.16 -61.79 23.55
N ALA A 173 -11.42 -61.94 22.23
CA ALA A 173 -11.81 -60.91 21.29
C ALA A 173 -13.09 -60.14 21.72
N ALA A 174 -12.96 -58.80 21.82
CA ALA A 174 -14.07 -57.87 21.87
C ALA A 174 -14.63 -57.62 20.45
N PRO A 175 -15.92 -57.24 20.32
CA PRO A 175 -16.53 -57.05 18.99
C PRO A 175 -15.88 -55.89 18.22
N ALA A 176 -15.74 -56.10 16.90
CA ALA A 176 -15.09 -55.21 15.96
C ALA A 176 -15.67 -53.79 16.02
N SER A 177 -14.81 -52.79 16.35
CA SER A 177 -15.12 -51.38 16.19
C SER A 177 -15.38 -51.10 14.70
N PRO A 178 -16.32 -50.17 14.37
CA PRO A 178 -16.57 -49.80 12.99
C PRO A 178 -15.28 -49.21 12.36
N ALA A 179 -15.05 -49.59 11.13
CA ALA A 179 -13.86 -49.16 10.35
C ALA A 179 -13.69 -47.64 10.40
N PRO A 180 -12.49 -47.12 10.62
CA PRO A 180 -12.27 -45.69 10.60
C PRO A 180 -12.66 -45.11 9.24
N ALA A 181 -13.42 -43.99 9.27
CA ALA A 181 -13.82 -43.27 8.08
C ALA A 181 -12.56 -42.95 7.21
N PRO A 182 -12.68 -43.03 5.88
CA PRO A 182 -11.54 -42.81 4.99
C PRO A 182 -10.90 -41.45 5.27
N VAL A 183 -9.58 -41.43 5.51
CA VAL A 183 -8.83 -40.20 5.74
C VAL A 183 -8.88 -39.39 4.45
N PRO A 184 -9.39 -38.16 4.47
CA PRO A 184 -9.54 -37.35 3.26
C PRO A 184 -8.17 -37.14 2.59
N SER A 185 -8.15 -37.18 1.27
CA SER A 185 -6.96 -36.96 0.45
C SER A 185 -6.36 -35.54 0.69
N ARG A 186 -5.07 -35.36 0.38
CA ARG A 186 -4.40 -34.06 0.53
C ARG A 186 -5.13 -32.89 -0.14
N PRO A 187 -5.70 -33.02 -1.38
CA PRO A 187 -6.54 -31.98 -1.98
C PRO A 187 -7.85 -31.74 -1.22
N GLU A 188 -8.51 -32.78 -0.70
CA GLU A 188 -9.74 -32.61 0.09
C GLU A 188 -9.52 -31.94 1.44
N ARG A 189 -8.40 -32.24 2.12
CA ARG A 189 -8.00 -31.52 3.36
C ARG A 189 -7.75 -30.04 3.08
N ARG A 190 -7.08 -29.71 1.96
CA ARG A 190 -6.80 -28.34 1.54
C ARG A 190 -8.10 -27.59 1.18
N ALA A 191 -9.04 -28.24 0.50
CA ALA A 191 -10.34 -27.67 0.18
C ALA A 191 -11.19 -27.42 1.44
N ARG A 192 -11.22 -28.35 2.40
CA ARG A 192 -11.92 -28.20 3.68
C ARG A 192 -11.32 -27.11 4.54
N SER A 193 -9.98 -26.98 4.60
CA SER A 193 -9.33 -25.91 5.35
C SER A 193 -9.59 -24.54 4.73
N ALA A 194 -9.61 -24.44 3.40
CA ALA A 194 -9.94 -23.20 2.69
C ALA A 194 -11.42 -22.79 2.91
N ALA A 195 -12.35 -23.76 2.84
CA ALA A 195 -13.76 -23.51 3.11
C ALA A 195 -14.01 -23.05 4.56
N ARG A 196 -13.31 -23.68 5.53
CA ARG A 196 -13.41 -23.28 6.94
C ARG A 196 -12.84 -21.88 7.15
N ALA A 197 -11.65 -21.58 6.62
CA ALA A 197 -11.05 -20.24 6.69
C ALA A 197 -11.98 -19.19 6.07
N GLN A 198 -12.65 -19.50 4.96
CA GLN A 198 -13.62 -18.60 4.35
C GLN A 198 -14.83 -18.36 5.26
N ALA A 199 -15.39 -19.41 5.89
CA ALA A 199 -16.52 -19.28 6.82
C ALA A 199 -16.12 -18.46 8.06
N ASP A 200 -14.95 -18.73 8.65
CA ASP A 200 -14.43 -18.00 9.80
C ASP A 200 -14.19 -16.51 9.46
N THR A 201 -13.74 -16.22 8.26
CA THR A 201 -13.51 -14.84 7.77
C THR A 201 -14.81 -14.08 7.54
N THR A 202 -15.79 -14.69 6.88
CA THR A 202 -17.11 -14.09 6.70
C THR A 202 -17.76 -13.80 8.04
N ALA A 203 -17.63 -14.72 9.00
CA ALA A 203 -18.11 -14.53 10.37
C ALA A 203 -17.40 -13.36 11.09
N LEU A 204 -16.11 -13.15 10.85
CA LEU A 204 -15.35 -12.04 11.42
C LEU A 204 -15.85 -10.68 10.87
N ILE A 205 -16.04 -10.57 9.55
CA ILE A 205 -16.57 -9.36 8.91
C ILE A 205 -17.99 -9.07 9.42
N ALA A 206 -18.87 -10.07 9.43
CA ALA A 206 -20.25 -9.92 9.92
C ALA A 206 -20.29 -9.48 11.38
N ARG A 207 -19.45 -10.08 12.24
CA ARG A 207 -19.33 -9.68 13.66
C ARG A 207 -18.87 -8.24 13.80
N ALA A 208 -17.86 -7.82 13.04
CA ALA A 208 -17.38 -6.45 13.07
C ALA A 208 -18.48 -5.44 12.69
N VAL A 209 -19.26 -5.76 11.66
CA VAL A 209 -20.38 -4.91 11.23
C VAL A 209 -21.47 -4.85 12.30
N GLN A 210 -21.85 -6.00 12.87
CA GLN A 210 -22.83 -6.06 13.95
C GLN A 210 -22.38 -5.24 15.18
N GLU A 211 -21.15 -5.43 15.64
CA GLU A 211 -20.59 -4.69 16.78
C GLU A 211 -20.64 -3.17 16.59
N GLU A 212 -20.27 -2.67 15.39
CA GLU A 212 -20.27 -1.22 15.16
C GLU A 212 -21.70 -0.68 14.93
N ALA A 213 -22.60 -1.45 14.32
CA ALA A 213 -24.01 -1.09 14.19
C ALA A 213 -24.70 -0.99 15.56
N GLU A 214 -24.46 -1.95 16.47
CA GLU A 214 -24.98 -1.94 17.84
C GLU A 214 -24.45 -0.75 18.65
N ARG A 215 -23.13 -0.46 18.55
CA ARG A 215 -22.52 0.71 19.23
C ARG A 215 -23.07 2.03 18.73
N ALA A 216 -23.38 2.10 17.46
CA ALA A 216 -23.92 3.32 16.83
C ALA A 216 -25.42 3.52 17.14
N GLY A 217 -26.11 2.53 17.75
CA GLY A 217 -27.50 2.67 18.16
C GLY A 217 -28.48 2.95 17.01
N GLY A 218 -28.17 2.49 15.79
CA GLY A 218 -28.98 2.70 14.59
C GLY A 218 -28.51 3.86 13.69
N ASP A 219 -27.46 4.58 14.07
CA ASP A 219 -26.82 5.58 13.21
C ASP A 219 -25.87 4.88 12.21
N GLU A 220 -26.34 4.67 10.98
CA GLU A 220 -25.57 4.02 9.91
C GLU A 220 -24.30 4.79 9.53
N GLU A 221 -24.32 6.12 9.56
CA GLU A 221 -23.15 6.95 9.22
C GLU A 221 -22.04 6.81 10.28
N ALA A 222 -22.41 6.82 11.55
CA ALA A 222 -21.49 6.59 12.65
C ALA A 222 -20.91 5.16 12.61
N ALA A 223 -21.74 4.15 12.34
CA ALA A 223 -21.31 2.77 12.16
C ALA A 223 -20.32 2.62 11.00
N LEU A 224 -20.65 3.19 9.84
CA LEU A 224 -19.77 3.17 8.66
C LEU A 224 -18.43 3.84 8.95
N LYS A 225 -18.42 4.99 9.61
CA LYS A 225 -17.19 5.71 9.99
C LYS A 225 -16.30 4.89 10.92
N ALA A 226 -16.90 4.17 11.86
CA ALA A 226 -16.18 3.28 12.77
C ALA A 226 -15.60 2.08 12.00
N LEU A 227 -16.36 1.44 11.13
CA LEU A 227 -15.92 0.34 10.26
C LEU A 227 -14.77 0.77 9.34
N ILE A 228 -14.86 1.94 8.70
CA ILE A 228 -13.78 2.47 7.86
C ILE A 228 -12.49 2.71 8.66
N LYS A 229 -12.60 3.07 9.94
CA LYS A 229 -11.45 3.28 10.83
C LYS A 229 -10.76 1.97 11.18
N ARG A 230 -11.51 0.89 11.40
CA ARG A 230 -10.96 -0.44 11.71
C ARG A 230 -10.57 -1.28 10.48
N ALA A 231 -10.87 -0.82 9.27
CA ALA A 231 -10.66 -1.59 8.04
C ALA A 231 -9.20 -2.06 7.83
N ILE A 232 -8.19 -1.24 8.20
CA ILE A 232 -6.77 -1.61 8.06
C ILE A 232 -6.37 -2.73 9.03
N PRO A 233 -6.53 -2.62 10.36
CA PRO A 233 -6.18 -3.71 11.26
C PRO A 233 -6.93 -5.00 10.94
N ASP A 234 -8.20 -4.92 10.58
CA ASP A 234 -9.00 -6.11 10.29
C ASP A 234 -8.54 -6.80 8.98
N VAL A 235 -8.26 -6.05 7.91
CA VAL A 235 -7.72 -6.65 6.68
C VAL A 235 -6.31 -7.19 6.86
N MET A 236 -5.48 -6.58 7.70
CA MET A 236 -4.16 -7.12 8.04
C MET A 236 -4.27 -8.45 8.82
N HIS A 237 -5.22 -8.54 9.74
CA HIS A 237 -5.52 -9.80 10.41
C HIS A 237 -5.94 -10.88 9.40
N LEU A 238 -6.90 -10.57 8.51
CA LEU A 238 -7.35 -11.49 7.46
C LEU A 238 -6.22 -11.88 6.51
N PHE A 239 -5.34 -10.95 6.17
CA PHE A 239 -4.16 -11.23 5.37
C PHE A 239 -3.24 -12.24 6.07
N ASN A 240 -2.98 -12.07 7.38
CA ASN A 240 -2.17 -13.00 8.14
C ASN A 240 -2.79 -14.40 8.23
N GLU A 241 -4.09 -14.50 8.43
CA GLU A 241 -4.82 -15.78 8.43
C GLU A 241 -4.76 -16.47 7.06
N THR A 242 -5.00 -15.73 5.98
CA THR A 242 -5.00 -16.30 4.64
C THR A 242 -3.62 -16.75 4.18
N ARG A 243 -2.56 -16.04 4.57
CA ARG A 243 -1.19 -16.39 4.23
C ARG A 243 -0.65 -17.60 5.02
N ALA A 244 -1.25 -17.97 6.14
CA ALA A 244 -0.87 -19.18 6.87
C ALA A 244 -0.95 -20.45 6.00
N THR A 245 -1.69 -20.39 4.89
CA THR A 245 -1.75 -21.44 3.86
C THR A 245 -0.81 -21.21 2.68
N ALA A 246 -0.03 -20.13 2.66
CA ALA A 246 0.92 -19.81 1.62
C ALA A 246 2.06 -20.85 1.58
N ARG A 247 2.65 -21.02 0.39
CA ARG A 247 3.72 -22.01 0.17
C ARG A 247 5.03 -21.58 0.82
N TYR A 248 5.27 -20.26 0.87
CA TYR A 248 6.51 -19.68 1.36
C TYR A 248 6.21 -18.49 2.28
N ASP A 249 7.11 -18.23 3.20
CA ASP A 249 7.13 -16.98 3.93
C ASP A 249 7.60 -15.84 3.02
N TYR A 250 7.09 -14.65 3.25
CA TYR A 250 7.53 -13.45 2.55
C TYR A 250 8.42 -12.57 3.44
N THR A 251 9.28 -11.78 2.80
CA THR A 251 10.06 -10.77 3.48
C THR A 251 9.22 -9.50 3.65
N ALA A 252 8.84 -9.18 4.88
CA ALA A 252 8.01 -8.02 5.19
C ALA A 252 8.74 -6.67 4.94
N TYR A 253 10.06 -6.65 5.19
CA TYR A 253 10.93 -5.48 5.03
C TYR A 253 12.16 -5.87 4.19
N PRO A 254 12.01 -6.05 2.86
CA PRO A 254 13.15 -6.36 2.02
C PRO A 254 14.10 -5.16 1.90
N ALA A 255 15.37 -5.43 1.60
CA ALA A 255 16.25 -4.39 1.10
C ALA A 255 15.75 -3.92 -0.26
N LEU A 256 15.11 -2.76 -0.29
CA LEU A 256 14.54 -2.17 -1.51
C LEU A 256 15.62 -1.40 -2.28
N PRO A 257 15.67 -1.49 -3.62
CA PRO A 257 16.44 -0.60 -4.47
C PRO A 257 15.94 0.84 -4.33
N ASP A 258 16.81 1.81 -4.59
CA ASP A 258 16.50 3.23 -4.38
C ASP A 258 15.31 3.72 -5.20
N ILE A 259 15.09 3.15 -6.38
CA ILE A 259 13.95 3.44 -7.24
C ILE A 259 12.57 3.12 -6.62
N LEU A 260 12.55 2.27 -5.60
CA LEU A 260 11.34 1.94 -4.83
C LEU A 260 11.23 2.71 -3.51
N LYS A 261 12.16 3.61 -3.24
CA LYS A 261 12.17 4.47 -2.05
C LYS A 261 11.76 5.88 -2.46
N LYS A 262 10.74 6.42 -1.82
CA LYS A 262 10.42 7.85 -1.98
C LYS A 262 11.35 8.66 -1.09
N PRO A 263 12.07 9.66 -1.62
CA PRO A 263 12.88 10.58 -0.82
C PRO A 263 12.02 11.35 0.18
N SER A 264 10.81 11.74 -0.20
CA SER A 264 9.81 12.32 0.70
C SER A 264 8.39 11.92 0.28
N LYS A 265 7.39 12.12 1.18
CA LYS A 265 5.97 11.89 0.86
C LYS A 265 5.45 12.74 -0.31
N LYS A 266 6.10 13.84 -0.64
CA LYS A 266 5.68 14.77 -1.69
C LYS A 266 6.30 14.46 -3.04
N ASP A 267 7.37 13.67 -3.03
CA ASP A 267 8.04 13.32 -4.28
C ASP A 267 7.19 12.32 -5.07
N PRO A 268 7.19 12.42 -6.40
CA PRO A 268 6.51 11.47 -7.25
C PRO A 268 7.13 10.07 -7.08
N ASP A 269 6.33 9.04 -7.35
CA ASP A 269 6.85 7.69 -7.48
C ASP A 269 7.80 7.63 -8.68
N GLN A 270 8.92 6.92 -8.51
CA GLN A 270 9.86 6.67 -9.62
C GLN A 270 9.37 5.53 -10.53
N ILE A 271 8.42 4.73 -10.03
CA ILE A 271 7.80 3.66 -10.81
C ILE A 271 6.59 4.22 -11.55
N TRP A 272 6.58 4.03 -12.86
CA TRP A 272 5.48 4.47 -13.70
C TRP A 272 4.34 3.44 -13.71
N GLU A 273 3.21 3.82 -13.17
CA GLU A 273 2.03 2.94 -13.04
C GLU A 273 1.00 3.14 -14.15
N ALA A 274 1.30 3.83 -15.20
CA ALA A 274 0.40 4.11 -16.31
C ALA A 274 -1.06 4.36 -15.85
N ARG A 275 -1.39 5.61 -15.55
CA ARG A 275 -2.74 6.03 -15.15
C ARG A 275 -3.28 7.03 -16.19
N PRO A 276 -3.81 6.55 -17.30
CA PRO A 276 -4.18 7.44 -18.40
C PRO A 276 -5.33 8.36 -18.02
N LYS A 277 -5.28 9.51 -18.64
CA LYS A 277 -6.44 10.39 -18.87
C LYS A 277 -6.72 10.42 -20.38
N PHE A 278 -6.90 9.25 -20.97
CA PHE A 278 -7.10 9.14 -22.41
C PHE A 278 -8.44 9.73 -22.82
N HIS A 279 -8.40 10.54 -23.87
CA HIS A 279 -9.56 11.03 -24.59
C HIS A 279 -9.35 10.80 -26.07
N HIS A 280 -10.34 10.18 -26.69
CA HIS A 280 -10.29 9.87 -28.11
C HIS A 280 -10.32 11.16 -28.96
N PRO A 281 -9.35 11.38 -29.88
CA PRO A 281 -9.22 12.65 -30.62
C PRO A 281 -10.40 12.97 -31.56
N GLY A 282 -11.16 11.96 -31.95
CA GLY A 282 -12.34 12.14 -32.83
C GLY A 282 -13.62 12.57 -32.11
N TYR A 283 -13.59 12.72 -30.77
CA TYR A 283 -14.76 13.14 -29.98
C TYR A 283 -14.45 14.34 -29.10
N SER A 284 -15.43 15.22 -28.95
CA SER A 284 -15.32 16.38 -28.07
C SER A 284 -16.36 16.32 -26.95
N LEU A 285 -15.93 16.30 -25.73
CA LEU A 285 -16.78 16.40 -24.53
C LEU A 285 -17.40 17.81 -24.38
N ARG A 286 -16.90 18.81 -25.13
CA ARG A 286 -17.31 20.20 -25.02
C ARG A 286 -18.27 20.63 -26.15
N ALA A 287 -18.27 19.90 -27.28
CA ALA A 287 -19.16 20.17 -28.40
C ALA A 287 -20.44 19.36 -28.22
N PRO A 288 -21.62 19.98 -28.40
CA PRO A 288 -22.89 19.26 -28.47
C PRO A 288 -22.86 18.32 -29.67
N GLY A 289 -23.46 17.14 -29.55
CA GLY A 289 -23.53 16.16 -30.60
C GLY A 289 -24.45 15.00 -30.25
N ASP A 290 -24.65 14.11 -31.23
CA ASP A 290 -25.63 13.02 -31.13
C ASP A 290 -25.02 11.65 -30.78
N VAL A 291 -23.69 11.59 -30.61
CA VAL A 291 -23.04 10.32 -30.29
C VAL A 291 -23.27 9.99 -28.82
N LYS A 292 -24.05 8.96 -28.56
CA LYS A 292 -24.33 8.46 -27.22
C LYS A 292 -23.10 7.74 -26.68
N VAL A 293 -22.72 8.08 -25.45
CA VAL A 293 -21.60 7.51 -24.71
C VAL A 293 -22.09 7.07 -23.33
N THR A 294 -21.66 5.89 -22.90
CA THR A 294 -21.89 5.41 -21.54
C THR A 294 -20.57 5.42 -20.76
N ALA A 295 -20.56 6.12 -19.64
CA ALA A 295 -19.48 6.06 -18.65
C ALA A 295 -19.64 4.81 -17.80
N LEU A 296 -18.61 4.00 -17.73
CA LEU A 296 -18.59 2.69 -17.06
C LEU A 296 -17.51 2.64 -15.99
N ASP A 297 -17.82 1.99 -14.87
CA ASP A 297 -16.85 1.60 -13.84
C ASP A 297 -16.61 0.10 -13.86
N VAL A 298 -15.36 -0.31 -13.63
CA VAL A 298 -15.01 -1.70 -13.32
C VAL A 298 -15.17 -1.94 -11.82
N ASN A 299 -16.11 -2.82 -11.45
CA ASN A 299 -16.33 -3.15 -10.06
C ASN A 299 -15.09 -3.80 -9.42
N ALA A 300 -14.67 -3.25 -8.28
CA ALA A 300 -13.58 -3.79 -7.46
C ALA A 300 -12.30 -4.08 -8.27
N ALA A 301 -11.87 -3.11 -9.11
CA ALA A 301 -10.70 -3.25 -10.00
C ALA A 301 -9.45 -3.70 -9.24
N TYR A 302 -9.12 -3.06 -8.13
CA TYR A 302 -7.99 -3.44 -7.29
C TYR A 302 -8.14 -4.84 -6.66
N LEU A 303 -9.33 -5.19 -6.18
CA LEU A 303 -9.59 -6.53 -5.66
C LEU A 303 -9.35 -7.58 -6.76
N SER A 304 -9.77 -7.30 -8.00
CA SER A 304 -9.50 -8.18 -9.14
C SER A 304 -8.00 -8.35 -9.44
N ALA A 305 -7.19 -7.35 -9.12
CA ALA A 305 -5.74 -7.35 -9.37
C ALA A 305 -4.93 -8.11 -8.29
N LEU A 306 -5.49 -8.38 -7.10
CA LEU A 306 -4.79 -9.10 -6.02
C LEU A 306 -4.40 -10.55 -6.39
N LYS A 307 -4.85 -11.07 -7.52
CA LYS A 307 -4.41 -12.39 -8.04
C LYS A 307 -3.06 -12.37 -8.75
N CYS A 308 -2.41 -11.21 -8.87
CA CYS A 308 -1.11 -11.09 -9.54
C CYS A 308 0.00 -11.83 -8.77
N TRP A 309 1.07 -12.17 -9.49
CA TRP A 309 2.26 -12.78 -8.89
C TRP A 309 3.17 -11.69 -8.34
N LEU A 310 3.48 -11.78 -7.06
CA LEU A 310 4.26 -10.81 -6.32
C LEU A 310 5.63 -11.37 -5.94
N PRO A 311 6.70 -10.56 -5.95
CA PRO A 311 7.99 -10.97 -5.43
C PRO A 311 7.89 -11.12 -3.90
N ILE A 312 8.17 -12.30 -3.37
CA ILE A 312 8.12 -12.59 -1.93
C ILE A 312 9.48 -12.48 -1.24
N GLY A 313 10.56 -12.61 -2.00
CA GLY A 313 11.94 -12.52 -1.53
C GLY A 313 12.61 -11.18 -1.86
N LYS A 314 13.94 -11.19 -1.79
CA LYS A 314 14.79 -10.07 -2.19
C LYS A 314 14.70 -9.84 -3.70
N LEU A 315 14.73 -8.58 -4.11
CA LEU A 315 14.89 -8.19 -5.50
C LEU A 315 16.38 -8.24 -5.88
N GLU A 316 16.68 -8.83 -7.02
CA GLU A 316 18.01 -8.99 -7.59
C GLU A 316 18.13 -8.09 -8.82
N HIS A 317 19.26 -7.39 -8.95
CA HIS A 317 19.57 -6.56 -10.10
C HIS A 317 20.06 -7.40 -11.27
N SER A 318 19.66 -7.03 -12.49
CA SER A 318 20.17 -7.58 -13.73
C SER A 318 20.16 -6.53 -14.83
N THR A 319 21.03 -6.66 -15.82
CA THR A 319 21.14 -5.75 -16.98
C THR A 319 20.51 -6.36 -18.21
N GLY A 320 20.04 -5.51 -19.12
CA GLY A 320 19.36 -5.95 -20.33
C GLY A 320 18.11 -6.79 -20.03
N SER A 321 17.88 -7.82 -20.81
CA SER A 321 16.73 -8.71 -20.69
C SER A 321 16.94 -9.91 -19.75
N ASP A 322 18.11 -10.05 -19.10
CA ASP A 322 18.45 -11.20 -18.25
C ASP A 322 17.50 -11.39 -17.05
N GLY A 323 16.91 -10.28 -16.55
CA GLY A 323 15.91 -10.32 -15.49
C GLY A 323 14.48 -10.59 -15.94
N VAL A 324 14.25 -10.73 -17.25
CA VAL A 324 12.92 -10.89 -17.83
C VAL A 324 12.58 -12.36 -18.00
N ASP A 325 11.92 -12.91 -17.01
CA ASP A 325 11.42 -14.29 -17.00
C ASP A 325 9.93 -14.28 -16.60
N PRO A 326 9.05 -15.06 -17.25
CA PRO A 326 7.65 -15.20 -16.83
C PRO A 326 7.46 -15.63 -15.39
N LYS A 327 8.46 -16.27 -14.77
CA LYS A 327 8.43 -16.71 -13.37
C LYS A 327 8.97 -15.66 -12.39
N ARG A 328 9.60 -14.58 -12.90
CA ARG A 328 10.12 -13.49 -12.06
C ARG A 328 9.11 -12.34 -11.96
N SER A 329 9.17 -11.61 -10.89
CA SER A 329 8.32 -10.43 -10.66
C SER A 329 9.14 -9.31 -10.03
N GLY A 330 8.84 -8.07 -10.40
CA GLY A 330 9.53 -6.88 -9.93
C GLY A 330 9.32 -5.68 -10.84
N VAL A 331 10.36 -4.89 -11.04
CA VAL A 331 10.36 -3.65 -11.81
C VAL A 331 11.48 -3.65 -12.85
N HIS A 332 11.26 -2.96 -13.97
CA HIS A 332 12.13 -2.96 -15.14
C HIS A 332 12.29 -1.54 -15.66
N LEU A 333 13.51 -1.13 -15.97
CA LEU A 333 13.81 0.09 -16.71
C LEU A 333 13.69 -0.21 -18.21
N ILE A 334 12.76 0.45 -18.88
CA ILE A 334 12.47 0.21 -20.28
C ILE A 334 12.41 1.52 -21.07
N THR A 335 12.72 1.46 -22.38
CA THR A 335 12.27 2.45 -23.34
C THR A 335 11.11 1.84 -24.13
N PRO A 336 9.88 2.32 -23.97
CA PRO A 336 8.74 1.82 -24.74
C PRO A 336 8.85 2.27 -26.20
N ALA A 337 8.32 1.48 -27.11
CA ALA A 337 8.16 1.89 -28.50
C ALA A 337 7.10 2.99 -28.63
N GLU A 338 7.14 3.72 -29.75
CA GLU A 338 6.14 4.73 -30.06
C GLU A 338 4.75 4.11 -30.25
N TRP A 339 3.72 4.77 -29.68
CA TRP A 339 2.33 4.33 -29.82
C TRP A 339 1.63 5.02 -30.98
N ALA A 340 1.36 4.27 -32.04
CA ALA A 340 0.82 4.80 -33.30
C ALA A 340 -0.73 4.68 -33.42
N HIS A 341 -1.44 4.36 -32.33
CA HIS A 341 -2.90 4.12 -32.35
C HIS A 341 -3.68 5.20 -31.59
N PRO A 342 -3.99 6.36 -32.20
CA PRO A 342 -4.62 7.47 -31.51
C PRO A 342 -6.06 7.17 -31.04
N HIS A 343 -6.68 6.10 -31.53
CA HIS A 343 -8.04 5.66 -31.18
C HIS A 343 -8.07 4.67 -29.99
N LEU A 344 -6.92 4.32 -29.49
CA LEU A 344 -6.76 3.46 -28.30
C LEU A 344 -5.87 4.16 -27.29
N PRO A 345 -6.12 3.97 -25.97
CA PRO A 345 -5.24 4.50 -24.96
C PRO A 345 -3.82 3.93 -25.11
N ASP A 346 -2.83 4.76 -24.92
CA ASP A 346 -1.43 4.32 -24.82
C ASP A 346 -1.29 3.35 -23.65
N PRO A 347 -0.70 2.15 -23.84
CA PRO A 347 -0.48 1.19 -22.76
C PRO A 347 0.47 1.70 -21.67
N ILE A 348 1.28 2.71 -21.95
CA ILE A 348 2.09 3.43 -20.94
C ILE A 348 1.29 4.57 -20.28
N GLY A 349 0.16 4.94 -20.86
CA GLY A 349 -0.65 6.05 -20.39
C GLY A 349 -0.13 7.41 -20.84
N ASP A 350 -0.60 8.46 -20.15
CA ASP A 350 -0.34 9.86 -20.49
C ASP A 350 1.04 10.26 -19.98
N ARG A 351 2.06 10.01 -20.81
CA ARG A 351 3.44 10.26 -20.51
C ARG A 351 3.98 11.43 -21.35
N ASP A 352 4.43 12.47 -20.66
CA ASP A 352 4.96 13.67 -21.31
C ASP A 352 6.48 13.58 -21.60
N GLU A 353 7.23 12.75 -20.84
CA GLU A 353 8.69 12.70 -20.94
C GLU A 353 9.17 11.56 -21.84
N PRO A 354 10.03 11.84 -22.85
CA PRO A 354 10.65 10.80 -23.66
C PRO A 354 11.76 10.05 -22.89
N GLY A 355 12.14 8.87 -23.37
CA GLY A 355 13.26 8.10 -22.84
C GLY A 355 12.86 6.91 -21.98
N ALA A 356 13.81 6.42 -21.17
CA ALA A 356 13.60 5.26 -20.33
C ALA A 356 12.79 5.58 -19.07
N LEU A 357 11.99 4.62 -18.61
CA LEU A 357 11.19 4.72 -17.39
C LEU A 357 11.12 3.37 -16.67
N TRP A 358 10.94 3.43 -15.35
CA TRP A 358 10.73 2.25 -14.54
C TRP A 358 9.26 1.84 -14.55
N VAL A 359 9.00 0.59 -14.94
CA VAL A 359 7.65 -0.02 -14.95
C VAL A 359 7.65 -1.32 -14.16
N THR A 360 6.47 -1.77 -13.74
CA THR A 360 6.33 -3.10 -13.14
C THR A 360 6.28 -4.20 -14.19
N ASN A 361 6.48 -5.44 -13.74
CA ASN A 361 6.30 -6.61 -14.61
C ASN A 361 4.87 -6.71 -15.19
N SER A 362 3.84 -6.13 -14.58
CA SER A 362 2.47 -6.11 -15.13
C SER A 362 2.39 -5.23 -16.39
N THR A 363 3.00 -4.05 -16.35
CA THR A 363 3.10 -3.16 -17.52
C THR A 363 4.00 -3.74 -18.60
N LEU A 364 5.18 -4.26 -18.23
CA LEU A 364 6.07 -4.90 -19.19
C LEU A 364 5.39 -6.07 -19.93
N ARG A 365 4.66 -6.91 -19.21
CA ARG A 365 3.89 -8.03 -19.81
C ARG A 365 2.75 -7.54 -20.72
N LEU A 366 2.13 -6.42 -20.40
CA LEU A 366 1.17 -5.81 -21.30
C LEU A 366 1.85 -5.43 -22.62
N LEU A 367 2.95 -4.67 -22.58
CA LEU A 367 3.70 -4.25 -23.77
C LEU A 367 4.20 -5.43 -24.60
N GLN A 368 4.80 -6.45 -23.97
CA GLN A 368 5.24 -7.68 -24.64
C GLN A 368 4.10 -8.43 -25.31
N ARG A 369 2.90 -8.42 -24.71
CA ARG A 369 1.71 -9.01 -25.32
C ARG A 369 1.28 -8.24 -26.56
N LEU A 370 1.31 -6.90 -26.49
CA LEU A 370 0.89 -6.02 -27.57
C LEU A 370 1.86 -6.04 -28.76
N SER A 371 3.15 -6.27 -28.50
CA SER A 371 4.17 -6.47 -29.54
C SER A 371 4.20 -7.89 -30.12
N GLY A 372 3.54 -8.85 -29.45
CA GLY A 372 3.50 -10.23 -29.91
C GLY A 372 2.60 -10.42 -31.14
N PRO A 373 2.74 -11.56 -31.87
CA PRO A 373 2.08 -11.82 -33.16
C PRO A 373 0.56 -11.83 -33.10
N LYS A 374 -0.03 -12.04 -31.91
CA LYS A 374 -1.48 -12.02 -31.73
C LYS A 374 -2.07 -10.63 -31.82
N TYR A 375 -1.33 -9.60 -31.41
CA TYR A 375 -1.81 -8.22 -31.37
C TYR A 375 -1.11 -7.36 -32.42
N GLY A 376 0.22 -7.37 -32.48
CA GLY A 376 1.01 -6.64 -33.49
C GLY A 376 0.74 -5.13 -33.49
N LEU A 377 0.48 -4.55 -32.30
CA LEU A 377 0.08 -3.15 -32.18
C LEU A 377 1.27 -2.21 -31.98
N THR A 378 2.42 -2.72 -31.56
CA THR A 378 3.61 -1.92 -31.29
C THR A 378 4.85 -2.83 -31.38
N ASP A 379 6.02 -2.25 -31.43
CA ASP A 379 7.28 -2.98 -31.26
C ASP A 379 7.53 -3.34 -29.80
N ALA A 380 8.42 -4.32 -29.56
CA ALA A 380 8.81 -4.69 -28.21
C ALA A 380 9.59 -3.56 -27.53
N PRO A 381 9.36 -3.30 -26.23
CA PRO A 381 10.13 -2.30 -25.51
C PRO A 381 11.61 -2.73 -25.38
N VAL A 382 12.52 -1.76 -25.42
CA VAL A 382 13.92 -2.01 -25.08
C VAL A 382 14.06 -2.08 -23.56
N ILE A 383 14.67 -3.14 -23.06
CA ILE A 383 14.87 -3.37 -21.62
C ILE A 383 16.33 -3.08 -21.28
N HIS A 384 16.56 -2.19 -20.31
CA HIS A 384 17.89 -1.75 -19.91
C HIS A 384 18.39 -2.48 -18.66
N GLU A 385 17.56 -2.53 -17.64
CA GLU A 385 17.87 -3.20 -16.37
C GLU A 385 16.61 -3.60 -15.63
N SER A 386 16.75 -4.46 -14.65
CA SER A 386 15.63 -5.00 -13.88
C SER A 386 16.00 -5.23 -12.42
N TRP A 387 15.04 -5.04 -11.54
CA TRP A 387 15.07 -5.50 -10.16
C TRP A 387 13.94 -6.50 -9.96
N THR A 388 14.26 -7.78 -9.95
CA THR A 388 13.26 -8.86 -9.92
C THR A 388 13.60 -9.95 -8.92
N SER A 389 12.60 -10.68 -8.45
CA SER A 389 12.78 -11.89 -7.64
C SER A 389 12.26 -13.11 -8.38
N GLY A 390 13.02 -14.22 -8.34
CA GLY A 390 12.55 -15.54 -8.78
C GLY A 390 11.65 -16.23 -7.75
N ALA A 391 11.70 -15.79 -6.50
CA ALA A 391 10.75 -16.23 -5.48
C ALA A 391 9.46 -15.41 -5.60
N THR A 392 8.46 -15.96 -6.29
CA THR A 392 7.17 -15.28 -6.55
C THR A 392 6.00 -16.16 -6.16
N GLU A 393 4.93 -15.55 -5.69
CA GLU A 393 3.68 -16.23 -5.34
C GLU A 393 2.47 -15.29 -5.52
N ASN A 394 1.31 -15.87 -5.83
CA ASN A 394 0.03 -15.16 -5.91
C ASN A 394 -0.78 -15.30 -4.60
N PHE A 395 -0.11 -15.25 -3.47
CA PHE A 395 -0.70 -15.57 -2.16
C PHE A 395 -1.82 -14.62 -1.72
N LEU A 396 -1.93 -13.42 -2.28
CA LEU A 396 -3.06 -12.52 -2.05
C LEU A 396 -4.36 -13.01 -2.72
N ASP A 397 -4.32 -14.03 -3.58
CA ASP A 397 -5.53 -14.60 -4.19
C ASP A 397 -6.46 -15.26 -3.16
N ALA A 398 -5.93 -15.79 -2.06
CA ALA A 398 -6.73 -16.29 -0.96
C ALA A 398 -7.51 -15.16 -0.28
N LEU A 399 -6.85 -14.08 0.10
CA LEU A 399 -7.49 -12.87 0.66
C LEU A 399 -8.52 -12.29 -0.33
N ARG A 400 -8.17 -12.19 -1.62
CA ARG A 400 -9.08 -11.74 -2.67
C ARG A 400 -10.38 -12.56 -2.70
N LYS A 401 -10.28 -13.88 -2.67
CA LYS A 401 -11.44 -14.78 -2.68
C LYS A 401 -12.34 -14.56 -1.48
N LEU A 402 -11.77 -14.41 -0.30
CA LEU A 402 -12.51 -14.15 0.93
C LEU A 402 -13.25 -12.81 0.88
N LEU A 403 -12.55 -11.73 0.53
CA LEU A 403 -13.17 -10.41 0.39
C LEU A 403 -14.20 -10.35 -0.74
N SER A 404 -13.99 -11.12 -1.84
CA SER A 404 -14.98 -11.23 -2.92
C SER A 404 -16.25 -11.92 -2.44
N ALA A 405 -16.14 -13.03 -1.69
CA ALA A 405 -17.29 -13.75 -1.16
C ALA A 405 -18.11 -12.88 -0.20
N ALA A 406 -17.46 -12.21 0.76
CA ALA A 406 -18.13 -11.29 1.68
C ALA A 406 -18.81 -10.11 0.94
N ARG A 407 -18.16 -9.61 -0.11
CA ARG A 407 -18.73 -8.56 -0.96
C ARG A 407 -19.95 -9.03 -1.74
N ASP A 408 -19.88 -10.22 -2.33
CA ASP A 408 -20.98 -10.77 -3.13
C ASP A 408 -22.19 -11.07 -2.23
N GLU A 409 -21.99 -11.64 -1.05
CA GLU A 409 -23.02 -11.84 -0.03
C GLU A 409 -23.66 -10.51 0.41
N ALA A 410 -22.86 -9.47 0.66
CA ALA A 410 -23.36 -8.14 0.99
C ALA A 410 -24.21 -7.52 -0.13
N ILE A 411 -23.87 -7.79 -1.39
CA ILE A 411 -24.66 -7.33 -2.55
C ILE A 411 -26.00 -8.07 -2.62
N GLU A 412 -26.00 -9.38 -2.43
CA GLU A 412 -27.21 -10.21 -2.43
C GLU A 412 -28.17 -9.80 -1.30
N ASN A 413 -27.64 -9.56 -0.11
CA ASN A 413 -28.41 -9.15 1.06
C ASN A 413 -28.74 -7.64 1.08
N ARG A 414 -28.25 -6.85 0.13
CA ARG A 414 -28.35 -5.38 0.11
C ARG A 414 -27.77 -4.71 1.36
N ASP A 415 -26.75 -5.33 1.94
CA ASP A 415 -26.04 -4.82 3.11
C ASP A 415 -25.00 -3.79 2.69
N THR A 416 -25.37 -2.53 2.79
CA THR A 416 -24.54 -1.39 2.42
C THR A 416 -23.35 -1.21 3.36
N LEU A 417 -23.51 -1.46 4.67
CA LEU A 417 -22.44 -1.33 5.65
C LEU A 417 -21.31 -2.32 5.38
N THR A 418 -21.65 -3.60 5.22
CA THR A 418 -20.67 -4.64 4.88
C THR A 418 -19.99 -4.35 3.53
N LEU A 419 -20.76 -3.90 2.53
CA LEU A 419 -20.23 -3.60 1.20
C LEU A 419 -19.17 -2.49 1.23
N GLU A 420 -19.47 -1.36 1.88
CA GLU A 420 -18.53 -0.22 1.98
C GLU A 420 -17.35 -0.54 2.91
N TYR A 421 -17.58 -1.35 3.95
CA TYR A 421 -16.51 -1.82 4.83
C TYR A 421 -15.51 -2.70 4.08
N VAL A 422 -15.96 -3.71 3.35
CA VAL A 422 -15.11 -4.58 2.53
C VAL A 422 -14.36 -3.78 1.46
N LYS A 423 -15.03 -2.78 0.84
CA LYS A 423 -14.41 -1.87 -0.11
C LYS A 423 -13.27 -1.05 0.55
N ALA A 424 -13.49 -0.55 1.76
CA ALA A 424 -12.46 0.14 2.53
C ALA A 424 -11.28 -0.80 2.88
N MET A 425 -11.55 -2.06 3.20
CA MET A 425 -10.50 -3.05 3.48
C MET A 425 -9.54 -3.20 2.30
N TYR A 426 -10.00 -3.60 1.12
CA TYR A 426 -9.07 -3.86 0.02
C TYR A 426 -8.45 -2.60 -0.57
N SER A 427 -9.14 -1.46 -0.58
CA SER A 427 -8.57 -0.23 -1.12
C SER A 427 -7.49 0.36 -0.20
N LYS A 428 -7.73 0.38 1.12
CA LYS A 428 -6.74 0.86 2.09
C LYS A 428 -5.58 -0.12 2.29
N PHE A 429 -5.82 -1.44 2.18
CA PHE A 429 -4.77 -2.44 2.28
C PHE A 429 -3.65 -2.19 1.28
N ILE A 430 -3.99 -1.91 0.02
CA ILE A 430 -3.00 -1.70 -1.04
C ILE A 430 -2.14 -0.46 -0.77
N SER A 431 -2.75 0.68 -0.45
CA SER A 431 -2.01 1.90 -0.13
C SER A 431 -1.18 1.76 1.17
N THR A 432 -1.70 1.01 2.14
CA THR A 432 -1.02 0.79 3.42
C THR A 432 0.27 -0.01 3.26
N MET A 433 0.27 -1.05 2.41
CA MET A 433 1.48 -1.89 2.23
C MET A 433 2.63 -1.15 1.54
N GLY A 434 2.35 -0.12 0.75
CA GLY A 434 3.36 0.60 -0.04
C GLY A 434 3.97 1.80 0.68
N GLU A 435 3.17 2.63 1.32
CA GLU A 435 3.58 3.97 1.71
C GLU A 435 3.31 4.37 3.16
N SER A 436 2.51 3.61 3.88
CA SER A 436 2.08 4.03 5.21
C SER A 436 3.18 3.87 6.25
N ILE A 437 3.65 4.98 6.80
CA ILE A 437 4.52 4.99 7.99
C ILE A 437 3.85 4.40 9.25
N HIS A 438 2.53 4.25 9.22
CA HIS A 438 1.76 3.65 10.31
C HIS A 438 1.69 2.13 10.20
N ASN A 439 2.03 1.58 9.03
CA ASN A 439 2.12 0.14 8.85
C ASN A 439 3.45 -0.38 9.44
N ARG A 440 3.36 -0.99 10.61
CA ARG A 440 4.51 -1.59 11.29
C ARG A 440 4.69 -3.07 10.94
N GLU A 441 3.84 -3.62 10.08
CA GLU A 441 3.87 -5.05 9.75
C GLU A 441 4.63 -5.33 8.47
N MET A 442 4.58 -4.42 7.48
CA MET A 442 5.32 -4.57 6.23
C MET A 442 5.53 -3.24 5.49
N VAL A 443 6.57 -3.18 4.67
CA VAL A 443 6.80 -2.11 3.67
C VAL A 443 7.15 -2.77 2.34
N ARG A 444 6.15 -2.83 1.44
CA ARG A 444 6.24 -3.49 0.13
C ARG A 444 5.67 -2.58 -0.98
N PRO A 445 6.35 -1.45 -1.30
CA PRO A 445 5.95 -0.57 -2.39
C PRO A 445 5.97 -1.28 -3.76
N ASP A 446 6.86 -2.25 -3.95
CA ASP A 446 6.88 -3.11 -5.13
C ASP A 446 5.54 -3.84 -5.35
N TRP A 447 4.91 -4.35 -4.30
CA TRP A 447 3.60 -4.99 -4.40
C TRP A 447 2.50 -3.99 -4.76
N MET A 448 2.50 -2.83 -4.11
CA MET A 448 1.53 -1.77 -4.38
C MET A 448 1.57 -1.38 -5.86
N HIS A 449 2.76 -1.09 -6.39
CA HIS A 449 2.94 -0.71 -7.80
C HIS A 449 2.52 -1.82 -8.77
N ILE A 450 2.86 -3.09 -8.47
CA ILE A 450 2.47 -4.24 -9.30
C ILE A 450 0.95 -4.41 -9.33
N ILE A 451 0.25 -4.23 -8.19
CA ILE A 451 -1.21 -4.36 -8.11
C ILE A 451 -1.89 -3.22 -8.88
N HIS A 452 -1.42 -1.98 -8.74
CA HIS A 452 -1.92 -0.83 -9.48
C HIS A 452 -1.75 -1.01 -11.00
N SER A 453 -0.55 -1.37 -11.44
CA SER A 453 -0.28 -1.64 -12.85
C SER A 453 -1.09 -2.82 -13.39
N GLN A 454 -1.35 -3.84 -12.57
CA GLN A 454 -2.20 -4.97 -12.97
C GLN A 454 -3.66 -4.55 -13.15
N ALA A 455 -4.18 -3.70 -12.28
CA ALA A 455 -5.54 -3.15 -12.42
C ALA A 455 -5.67 -2.34 -13.72
N TYR A 456 -4.68 -1.49 -14.01
CA TYR A 456 -4.61 -0.77 -15.27
C TYR A 456 -4.54 -1.69 -16.50
N ALA A 457 -3.65 -2.69 -16.49
CA ALA A 457 -3.52 -3.65 -17.59
C ALA A 457 -4.84 -4.42 -17.84
N ASN A 458 -5.61 -4.69 -16.78
CA ASN A 458 -6.93 -5.31 -16.89
C ASN A 458 -7.94 -4.36 -17.54
N LEU A 459 -7.93 -3.07 -17.18
CA LEU A 459 -8.80 -2.04 -17.80
C LEU A 459 -8.43 -1.84 -19.26
N TRP A 460 -7.13 -1.73 -19.59
CA TRP A 460 -6.65 -1.64 -20.96
C TRP A 460 -7.14 -2.80 -21.84
N GLY A 461 -7.08 -4.02 -21.29
CA GLY A 461 -7.61 -5.20 -21.97
C GLY A 461 -9.11 -5.12 -22.26
N LYS A 462 -9.89 -4.46 -21.40
CA LYS A 462 -11.33 -4.18 -21.65
C LYS A 462 -11.51 -3.13 -22.74
N ALA A 463 -10.74 -2.04 -22.69
CA ALA A 463 -10.77 -1.02 -23.75
C ALA A 463 -10.48 -1.63 -25.13
N TYR A 464 -9.44 -2.47 -25.22
CA TYR A 464 -9.12 -3.17 -26.47
C TYR A 464 -10.22 -4.15 -26.92
N LYS A 465 -10.82 -4.89 -25.97
CA LYS A 465 -11.96 -5.79 -26.29
C LYS A 465 -13.16 -5.02 -26.84
N ALA A 466 -13.48 -3.85 -26.27
CA ALA A 466 -14.53 -2.97 -26.77
C ALA A 466 -14.22 -2.48 -28.19
N HIS A 467 -12.99 -2.00 -28.42
CA HIS A 467 -12.52 -1.57 -29.73
C HIS A 467 -12.63 -2.67 -30.79
N GLN A 468 -12.19 -3.90 -30.45
CA GLN A 468 -12.32 -5.05 -31.37
C GLN A 468 -13.78 -5.40 -31.70
N ALA A 469 -14.71 -5.10 -30.79
CA ALA A 469 -16.15 -5.28 -31.01
C ALA A 469 -16.80 -4.10 -31.78
N GLY A 470 -16.03 -3.15 -32.29
CA GLY A 470 -16.50 -1.99 -33.03
C GLY A 470 -17.03 -0.83 -32.17
N LEU A 471 -16.84 -0.89 -30.84
CA LEU A 471 -17.19 0.24 -29.97
C LEU A 471 -16.02 1.23 -29.93
N ALA A 472 -16.31 2.53 -29.98
CA ALA A 472 -15.27 3.53 -29.78
C ALA A 472 -15.01 3.72 -28.26
N VAL A 473 -13.73 3.73 -27.90
CA VAL A 473 -13.26 4.11 -26.57
C VAL A 473 -13.14 5.63 -26.55
N VAL A 474 -14.12 6.30 -25.99
CA VAL A 474 -14.17 7.78 -25.95
C VAL A 474 -13.24 8.34 -24.88
N ALA A 475 -13.19 7.69 -23.72
CA ALA A 475 -12.26 8.04 -22.65
C ALA A 475 -11.89 6.80 -21.83
N MET A 476 -10.70 6.83 -21.24
CA MET A 476 -10.26 5.87 -20.24
C MET A 476 -9.49 6.61 -19.15
N MET A 477 -9.89 6.46 -17.88
CA MET A 477 -9.33 7.21 -16.77
C MET A 477 -9.01 6.28 -15.59
N GLY A 478 -7.88 6.55 -14.95
CA GLY A 478 -7.45 5.80 -13.77
C GLY A 478 -7.27 4.31 -14.05
N THR A 479 -7.79 3.47 -13.16
CA THR A 479 -7.67 2.00 -13.22
C THR A 479 -9.00 1.28 -13.37
N ASP A 480 -10.13 2.01 -13.42
CA ASP A 480 -11.48 1.45 -13.36
C ASP A 480 -12.54 2.15 -14.22
N GLU A 481 -12.22 3.28 -14.85
CA GLU A 481 -13.18 4.05 -15.61
C GLU A 481 -12.98 3.93 -17.13
N LEU A 482 -14.06 3.61 -17.87
CA LEU A 482 -14.07 3.42 -19.32
C LEU A 482 -15.35 3.99 -19.94
N HIS A 483 -15.22 4.87 -20.91
CA HIS A 483 -16.34 5.47 -21.62
C HIS A 483 -16.45 4.91 -23.03
N LEU A 484 -17.60 4.34 -23.38
CA LEU A 484 -17.82 3.63 -24.64
C LEU A 484 -19.02 4.18 -25.41
N THR A 485 -18.91 4.12 -26.73
CA THR A 485 -20.09 4.28 -27.63
C THR A 485 -20.80 2.94 -27.79
N GLY A 486 -22.04 2.97 -28.30
CA GLY A 486 -22.76 1.77 -28.73
C GLY A 486 -23.23 0.84 -27.61
N ASP A 487 -23.61 -0.37 -27.99
CA ASP A 487 -24.11 -1.37 -27.03
C ASP A 487 -22.98 -2.11 -26.35
N TRP A 488 -22.46 -1.54 -25.25
CA TRP A 488 -21.40 -2.15 -24.46
C TRP A 488 -21.85 -3.44 -23.73
N ARG A 489 -23.17 -3.64 -23.53
CA ARG A 489 -23.73 -4.84 -22.88
C ARG A 489 -23.57 -6.09 -23.73
N ALA A 490 -23.51 -5.94 -25.05
CA ALA A 490 -23.16 -7.03 -25.95
C ALA A 490 -21.71 -7.54 -25.78
N VAL A 491 -20.82 -6.69 -25.24
CA VAL A 491 -19.39 -6.98 -25.06
C VAL A 491 -19.05 -7.41 -23.63
N PHE A 492 -19.69 -6.77 -22.65
CA PHE A 492 -19.42 -6.99 -21.23
C PHE A 492 -20.70 -7.31 -20.46
N PRO A 493 -20.68 -8.30 -19.56
CA PRO A 493 -21.78 -8.52 -18.65
C PRO A 493 -21.92 -7.32 -17.71
N GLU A 494 -23.12 -6.75 -17.65
CA GLU A 494 -23.45 -5.76 -16.64
C GLU A 494 -23.66 -6.43 -15.29
N GLY A 495 -23.13 -5.85 -14.22
CA GLY A 495 -23.34 -6.39 -12.88
C GLY A 495 -22.45 -5.75 -11.84
N ARG A 496 -22.63 -6.20 -10.60
CA ARG A 496 -21.88 -5.73 -9.43
C ARG A 496 -20.75 -6.68 -9.00
N GLY A 497 -20.61 -7.86 -9.62
CA GLY A 497 -19.54 -8.82 -9.34
C GLY A 497 -18.15 -8.25 -9.62
N VAL A 498 -17.12 -8.89 -9.06
CA VAL A 498 -15.72 -8.46 -9.24
C VAL A 498 -15.33 -8.45 -10.71
N ALA A 499 -14.74 -7.37 -11.18
CA ALA A 499 -14.36 -7.10 -12.57
C ALA A 499 -15.51 -7.00 -13.58
N GLN A 500 -16.77 -7.07 -13.17
CA GLN A 500 -17.92 -6.74 -14.04
C GLN A 500 -18.01 -5.23 -14.26
N MET A 501 -18.68 -4.85 -15.34
CA MET A 501 -18.91 -3.43 -15.67
C MET A 501 -20.26 -2.98 -15.13
N LYS A 502 -20.32 -1.74 -14.69
CA LYS A 502 -21.58 -1.05 -14.33
C LYS A 502 -21.56 0.36 -14.89
N VAL A 503 -22.74 0.93 -15.09
CA VAL A 503 -22.85 2.36 -15.41
C VAL A 503 -22.34 3.17 -14.22
N LYS A 504 -21.48 4.15 -14.48
CA LYS A 504 -20.96 5.06 -13.46
C LYS A 504 -22.06 6.04 -13.07
N HIS A 505 -22.41 6.03 -11.78
CA HIS A 505 -23.32 6.99 -11.18
C HIS A 505 -22.55 7.80 -10.13
N GLY A 506 -22.71 9.11 -10.12
CA GLY A 506 -22.08 10.00 -9.16
C GLY A 506 -22.04 11.45 -9.65
N ASP A 507 -21.43 12.31 -8.86
CA ASP A 507 -21.36 13.78 -9.09
C ASP A 507 -20.38 14.21 -10.21
N ALA A 508 -19.80 13.26 -10.92
CA ALA A 508 -18.86 13.56 -11.99
C ALA A 508 -19.57 14.17 -13.22
N LYS A 509 -18.93 15.13 -13.86
CA LYS A 509 -19.43 15.85 -15.06
C LYS A 509 -19.77 14.95 -16.26
N ALA A 510 -19.34 13.70 -16.26
CA ALA A 510 -19.60 12.69 -17.27
C ALA A 510 -19.93 11.35 -16.60
N SER A 511 -20.95 11.32 -15.76
CA SER A 511 -21.49 10.10 -15.16
C SER A 511 -22.72 9.63 -15.91
N GLY A 512 -22.92 8.31 -15.96
CA GLY A 512 -24.06 7.70 -16.63
C GLY A 512 -23.97 7.77 -18.17
N GLU A 513 -25.08 8.09 -18.82
CA GLU A 513 -25.16 8.26 -20.27
C GLU A 513 -25.11 9.75 -20.62
N TYR A 514 -24.33 10.10 -21.63
CA TYR A 514 -24.18 11.46 -22.12
C TYR A 514 -23.93 11.48 -23.62
N THR A 515 -23.94 12.65 -24.23
CA THR A 515 -23.68 12.81 -25.68
C THR A 515 -22.41 13.63 -25.92
N VAL A 516 -21.73 13.33 -27.02
CA VAL A 516 -20.54 14.05 -27.47
C VAL A 516 -20.66 14.41 -28.94
N GLY A 517 -20.02 15.50 -29.35
CA GLY A 517 -19.86 15.86 -30.74
C GLY A 517 -18.67 15.14 -31.38
N THR A 518 -18.74 14.88 -32.67
CA THR A 518 -17.60 14.45 -33.48
C THR A 518 -16.74 15.65 -33.85
N VAL A 519 -15.41 15.47 -33.76
CA VAL A 519 -14.45 16.46 -34.27
C VAL A 519 -14.22 16.13 -35.75
N ALA A 520 -14.61 17.04 -36.64
CA ALA A 520 -14.26 16.93 -38.07
C ALA A 520 -12.73 16.95 -38.18
N ARG A 521 -12.17 16.00 -38.92
CA ARG A 521 -10.75 15.94 -39.24
C ARG A 521 -10.34 17.01 -40.20
#